data_a6136839a13a8b137e418e10bb34aa7c
#
_entry.id   a6136839a13a8b137e418e10bb34aa7c
#
_cell.length_a   1.000
_cell.length_b   1.000
_cell.length_c   1.000
_cell.angle_alpha   90.00
_cell.angle_beta   90.00
_cell.angle_gamma   90.00
#
_symmetry.space_group_name_H-M   'P 1'
#
loop_
_entity.id
_entity.type
_entity.pdbx_description
1 polymer ?
#
loop_
_entity_poly.entity_id
_entity_poly.type
_entity_poly.pdbx_seq_one_letter_code
_entity_poly.pdbx_strand_id
1 'polypeptide(L)'
;MSQLFFLFFIVGNLYYVGTYDLASYLVVTNKGNILINTGLADSYPQIKANIEKLGFKYKDTKILTLTQAHFDHMGAMADIKKETGAKLYVDEADVAELKSGGKSDYELGKYGVTFKPLTPDFLLKNNGKIKLGNTTLTLLHHPGHTKGSCSFIFETKDENGKYKVLIANMPSIIIDHKFSDVKAYPTIQKDYAYTLEAMKKLDFDVWVASHASQFDLHKKRKESDAYNPKLFMDKENYFKRLKDLEDDYLEKVKEESK
;
A
#
# COMPACT_ATOMS: atom_id res chain seq x y z
N MET A 1 23.66 5.76 -16.77
CA MET A 1 22.81 4.60 -16.42
C MET A 1 21.39 4.95 -16.82
N SER A 2 20.75 4.18 -17.73
CA SER A 2 19.36 4.41 -18.09
C SER A 2 18.50 4.15 -16.86
N GLN A 3 17.80 5.17 -16.39
CA GLN A 3 16.83 5.06 -15.31
C GLN A 3 15.74 4.10 -15.79
N LEU A 4 15.69 2.88 -15.26
CA LEU A 4 14.65 1.91 -15.54
C LEU A 4 13.33 2.47 -15.01
N PHE A 5 12.42 2.82 -15.92
CA PHE A 5 11.12 3.36 -15.59
C PHE A 5 10.13 2.19 -15.41
N PHE A 6 9.79 1.88 -14.16
CA PHE A 6 8.70 0.95 -13.84
C PHE A 6 7.39 1.71 -13.82
N LEU A 7 6.74 1.81 -14.97
CA LEU A 7 5.45 2.44 -15.12
C LEU A 7 4.61 1.67 -16.14
N PHE A 8 3.38 1.37 -15.80
CA PHE A 8 2.48 0.68 -16.71
C PHE A 8 1.02 0.75 -16.23
N PHE A 9 0.13 0.45 -17.17
CA PHE A 9 -1.30 0.35 -16.97
C PHE A 9 -1.66 -1.04 -16.41
N ILE A 10 -2.30 -1.07 -15.23
CA ILE A 10 -2.71 -2.33 -14.57
C ILE A 10 -4.09 -2.74 -15.07
N VAL A 11 -5.12 -1.94 -14.76
CA VAL A 11 -6.51 -2.16 -15.16
C VAL A 11 -7.34 -0.88 -15.02
N GLY A 12 -8.19 -0.60 -15.98
CA GLY A 12 -9.15 0.51 -15.92
C GLY A 12 -8.49 1.88 -15.74
N ASN A 13 -8.49 2.42 -14.56
CA ASN A 13 -7.87 3.70 -14.25
C ASN A 13 -6.73 3.57 -13.22
N LEU A 14 -6.20 2.36 -13.02
CA LEU A 14 -5.11 2.06 -12.10
C LEU A 14 -3.80 1.88 -12.84
N TYR A 15 -2.76 2.62 -12.42
CA TYR A 15 -1.42 2.59 -12.98
C TYR A 15 -0.38 2.31 -11.90
N TYR A 16 0.67 1.55 -12.24
CA TYR A 16 1.87 1.43 -11.44
C TYR A 16 2.82 2.58 -11.76
N VAL A 17 3.28 3.31 -10.73
CA VAL A 17 4.18 4.46 -10.88
C VAL A 17 5.35 4.42 -9.90
N GLY A 18 5.52 3.29 -9.21
CA GLY A 18 6.54 3.09 -8.18
C GLY A 18 7.96 2.85 -8.70
N THR A 19 8.77 2.27 -7.86
CA THR A 19 10.14 1.84 -8.17
C THR A 19 10.14 0.35 -8.53
N TYR A 20 11.32 -0.28 -8.56
CA TYR A 20 11.43 -1.72 -8.90
C TYR A 20 10.57 -2.59 -7.96
N ASP A 21 10.69 -2.43 -6.65
CA ASP A 21 9.93 -3.24 -5.67
C ASP A 21 8.91 -2.43 -4.87
N LEU A 22 9.21 -1.17 -4.53
CA LEU A 22 8.29 -0.36 -3.74
C LEU A 22 7.15 0.16 -4.61
N ALA A 23 5.98 -0.46 -4.45
CA ALA A 23 4.84 -0.17 -5.29
C ALA A 23 4.19 1.18 -4.89
N SER A 24 4.02 2.03 -5.89
CA SER A 24 3.19 3.23 -5.81
C SER A 24 2.15 3.17 -6.92
N TYR A 25 0.92 3.53 -6.60
CA TYR A 25 -0.20 3.42 -7.52
C TYR A 25 -0.84 4.77 -7.79
N LEU A 26 -1.10 5.06 -9.06
CA LEU A 26 -1.87 6.22 -9.48
C LEU A 26 -3.27 5.76 -9.92
N VAL A 27 -4.29 6.27 -9.25
CA VAL A 27 -5.69 6.11 -9.67
C VAL A 27 -6.13 7.41 -10.34
N VAL A 28 -6.36 7.35 -11.63
CA VAL A 28 -6.71 8.51 -12.46
C VAL A 28 -8.22 8.69 -12.47
N THR A 29 -8.69 9.90 -12.18
CA THR A 29 -10.12 10.24 -12.20
C THR A 29 -10.40 11.49 -13.05
N ASN A 30 -11.66 11.75 -13.32
CA ASN A 30 -12.08 12.96 -14.04
C ASN A 30 -11.95 14.28 -13.20
N LYS A 31 -11.47 14.18 -11.95
CA LYS A 31 -11.25 15.34 -11.05
C LYS A 31 -9.81 15.43 -10.53
N GLY A 32 -8.90 14.70 -11.13
CA GLY A 32 -7.50 14.59 -10.73
C GLY A 32 -7.13 13.17 -10.27
N ASN A 33 -5.99 13.02 -9.63
CA ASN A 33 -5.41 11.73 -9.32
C ASN A 33 -5.36 11.47 -7.82
N ILE A 34 -5.47 10.19 -7.44
CA ILE A 34 -5.13 9.68 -6.12
C ILE A 34 -3.81 8.94 -6.25
N LEU A 35 -2.83 9.26 -5.42
CA LEU A 35 -1.56 8.54 -5.34
C LEU A 35 -1.52 7.74 -4.03
N ILE A 36 -1.28 6.44 -4.15
CA ILE A 36 -1.21 5.48 -3.04
C ILE A 36 0.23 5.02 -2.90
N ASN A 37 0.82 5.18 -1.73
CA ASN A 37 2.23 4.97 -1.40
C ASN A 37 3.19 5.86 -2.23
N THR A 38 4.37 6.09 -1.70
CA THR A 38 5.34 7.02 -2.31
C THR A 38 6.79 6.54 -2.19
N GLY A 39 7.00 5.26 -1.86
CA GLY A 39 8.35 4.69 -1.74
C GLY A 39 9.21 5.36 -0.68
N LEU A 40 10.52 5.33 -0.89
CA LEU A 40 11.54 6.01 -0.07
C LEU A 40 11.54 7.51 -0.32
N ALA A 41 12.25 8.26 0.50
CA ALA A 41 12.39 9.72 0.34
C ALA A 41 12.98 10.12 -1.02
N ASP A 42 13.90 9.34 -1.55
CA ASP A 42 14.54 9.54 -2.85
C ASP A 42 13.72 9.01 -4.04
N SER A 43 12.60 8.33 -3.80
CA SER A 43 11.69 7.86 -4.86
C SER A 43 10.88 8.98 -5.52
N TYR A 44 10.84 10.17 -4.90
CA TYR A 44 10.06 11.32 -5.38
C TYR A 44 10.29 11.69 -6.85
N PRO A 45 11.56 11.89 -7.32
CA PRO A 45 11.79 12.27 -8.72
C PRO A 45 11.31 11.20 -9.71
N GLN A 46 11.47 9.92 -9.37
CA GLN A 46 11.05 8.81 -10.20
C GLN A 46 9.53 8.71 -10.31
N ILE A 47 8.81 8.80 -9.18
CA ILE A 47 7.34 8.76 -9.16
C ILE A 47 6.78 9.90 -10.00
N LYS A 48 7.30 11.12 -9.84
CA LYS A 48 6.92 12.29 -10.64
C LYS A 48 7.13 12.03 -12.13
N ALA A 49 8.33 11.59 -12.52
CA ALA A 49 8.68 11.29 -13.90
C ALA A 49 7.80 10.18 -14.49
N ASN A 50 7.48 9.13 -13.69
CA ASN A 50 6.61 8.04 -14.11
C ASN A 50 5.19 8.53 -14.40
N ILE A 51 4.62 9.38 -13.55
CA ILE A 51 3.30 9.99 -13.76
C ILE A 51 3.28 10.83 -15.02
N GLU A 52 4.29 11.69 -15.23
CA GLU A 52 4.39 12.58 -16.39
C GLU A 52 4.64 11.80 -17.69
N LYS A 53 5.42 10.72 -17.65
CA LYS A 53 5.68 9.84 -18.80
C LYS A 53 4.45 9.05 -19.23
N LEU A 54 3.53 8.74 -18.31
CA LEU A 54 2.21 8.18 -18.62
C LEU A 54 1.26 9.21 -19.26
N GLY A 55 1.67 10.48 -19.40
CA GLY A 55 0.87 11.55 -19.98
C GLY A 55 -0.02 12.27 -18.96
N PHE A 56 0.11 11.98 -17.67
CA PHE A 56 -0.67 12.65 -16.63
C PHE A 56 0.11 13.84 -16.05
N LYS A 57 -0.64 14.85 -15.59
CA LYS A 57 -0.02 15.99 -14.91
C LYS A 57 0.20 15.63 -13.44
N TYR A 58 1.45 15.61 -13.00
CA TYR A 58 1.80 15.37 -11.61
C TYR A 58 1.07 16.30 -10.62
N LYS A 59 0.91 17.59 -10.99
CA LYS A 59 0.18 18.60 -10.21
C LYS A 59 -1.33 18.32 -10.07
N ASP A 60 -1.87 17.39 -10.83
CA ASP A 60 -3.25 16.94 -10.69
C ASP A 60 -3.43 15.85 -9.62
N THR A 61 -2.37 15.49 -8.90
CA THR A 61 -2.48 14.69 -7.67
C THR A 61 -3.22 15.50 -6.61
N LYS A 62 -4.44 15.10 -6.30
CA LYS A 62 -5.35 15.79 -5.35
C LYS A 62 -5.43 15.09 -4.02
N ILE A 63 -5.20 13.78 -4.00
CA ILE A 63 -5.27 12.96 -2.80
C ILE A 63 -4.01 12.10 -2.72
N LEU A 64 -3.48 12.00 -1.50
CA LEU A 64 -2.45 11.06 -1.08
C LEU A 64 -3.05 10.11 -0.05
N THR A 65 -2.67 8.86 -0.13
CA THR A 65 -2.96 7.86 0.91
C THR A 65 -1.86 6.80 0.93
N LEU A 66 -1.86 5.96 1.94
CA LEU A 66 -0.82 4.94 2.17
C LEU A 66 -1.44 3.65 2.70
N THR A 67 -0.75 2.55 2.49
CA THR A 67 -1.17 1.24 3.01
C THR A 67 -0.63 0.98 4.42
N GLN A 68 0.45 1.67 4.81
CA GLN A 68 1.09 1.57 6.13
C GLN A 68 2.07 2.74 6.34
N ALA A 69 2.27 3.13 7.61
CA ALA A 69 3.09 4.30 7.96
C ALA A 69 4.58 3.95 8.14
N HIS A 70 5.17 3.20 7.20
CA HIS A 70 6.60 2.93 7.16
C HIS A 70 7.32 3.78 6.11
N PHE A 71 8.62 3.97 6.31
CA PHE A 71 9.49 4.85 5.52
C PHE A 71 9.52 4.48 4.02
N ASP A 72 9.38 3.22 3.70
CA ASP A 72 9.39 2.66 2.34
C ASP A 72 8.02 2.75 1.62
N HIS A 73 6.98 3.22 2.32
CA HIS A 73 5.66 3.50 1.73
C HIS A 73 5.32 4.98 1.72
N MET A 74 5.91 5.76 2.60
CA MET A 74 5.59 7.17 2.71
C MET A 74 6.79 8.12 2.73
N GLY A 75 7.99 7.62 2.43
CA GLY A 75 9.21 8.40 2.50
C GLY A 75 9.19 9.71 1.70
N ALA A 76 8.66 9.68 0.48
CA ALA A 76 8.53 10.86 -0.37
C ALA A 76 7.22 11.66 -0.15
N MET A 77 6.31 11.20 0.71
CA MET A 77 4.94 11.74 0.80
C MET A 77 4.89 13.21 1.22
N ALA A 78 5.78 13.62 2.13
CA ALA A 78 5.84 15.01 2.60
C ALA A 78 6.20 15.97 1.48
N ASP A 79 7.18 15.61 0.65
CA ASP A 79 7.63 16.45 -0.47
C ASP A 79 6.56 16.50 -1.57
N ILE A 80 5.93 15.37 -1.88
CA ILE A 80 4.83 15.29 -2.83
C ILE A 80 3.64 16.12 -2.35
N LYS A 81 3.24 15.99 -1.08
CA LYS A 81 2.15 16.80 -0.48
C LYS A 81 2.44 18.28 -0.58
N LYS A 82 3.67 18.70 -0.23
CA LYS A 82 4.11 20.09 -0.30
C LYS A 82 4.03 20.65 -1.74
N GLU A 83 4.48 19.87 -2.72
CA GLU A 83 4.53 20.32 -4.11
C GLU A 83 3.16 20.33 -4.78
N THR A 84 2.31 19.32 -4.53
CA THR A 84 1.01 19.18 -5.19
C THR A 84 -0.14 19.90 -4.48
N GLY A 85 0.00 20.12 -3.15
CA GLY A 85 -1.09 20.60 -2.30
C GLY A 85 -2.15 19.51 -2.03
N ALA A 86 -1.86 18.25 -2.34
CA ALA A 86 -2.78 17.13 -2.17
C ALA A 86 -3.20 16.94 -0.71
N LYS A 87 -4.43 16.46 -0.51
CA LYS A 87 -4.97 16.12 0.81
C LYS A 87 -4.57 14.70 1.19
N LEU A 88 -4.07 14.51 2.41
CA LEU A 88 -3.61 13.24 2.94
C LEU A 88 -4.70 12.56 3.76
N TYR A 89 -5.10 11.36 3.32
CA TYR A 89 -6.04 10.47 3.99
C TYR A 89 -5.28 9.27 4.57
N VAL A 90 -5.52 8.92 5.84
CA VAL A 90 -4.83 7.80 6.49
C VAL A 90 -5.77 7.03 7.41
N ASP A 91 -5.44 5.78 7.71
CA ASP A 91 -6.06 5.07 8.83
C ASP A 91 -5.72 5.77 10.15
N GLU A 92 -6.74 5.97 11.01
CA GLU A 92 -6.58 6.76 12.24
C GLU A 92 -5.54 6.16 13.20
N ALA A 93 -5.31 4.84 13.13
CA ALA A 93 -4.39 4.16 14.03
C ALA A 93 -2.91 4.40 13.69
N ASP A 94 -2.58 4.84 12.46
CA ASP A 94 -1.21 5.19 12.06
C ASP A 94 -0.86 6.68 12.26
N VAL A 95 -1.77 7.48 12.81
CA VAL A 95 -1.55 8.94 12.98
C VAL A 95 -0.34 9.25 13.87
N ALA A 96 -0.11 8.46 14.92
CA ALA A 96 1.02 8.66 15.82
C ALA A 96 2.33 8.46 15.08
N GLU A 97 2.42 7.42 14.23
CA GLU A 97 3.59 7.12 13.41
C GLU A 97 3.87 8.25 12.42
N LEU A 98 2.84 8.75 11.72
CA LEU A 98 2.99 9.87 10.80
C LEU A 98 3.53 11.12 11.50
N LYS A 99 2.94 11.49 12.63
CA LYS A 99 3.32 12.70 13.38
C LYS A 99 4.70 12.62 13.99
N SER A 100 5.13 11.42 14.42
CA SER A 100 6.46 11.18 14.97
C SER A 100 7.53 11.06 13.88
N GLY A 101 7.13 10.86 12.62
CA GLY A 101 8.04 10.56 11.52
C GLY A 101 8.64 9.15 11.62
N GLY A 102 7.84 8.18 12.11
CA GLY A 102 8.27 6.80 12.31
C GLY A 102 8.95 6.52 13.65
N LYS A 103 9.23 7.55 14.47
CA LYS A 103 9.95 7.36 15.76
C LYS A 103 9.14 6.58 16.79
N SER A 104 7.81 6.61 16.70
CA SER A 104 6.92 5.89 17.61
C SER A 104 6.59 4.47 17.13
N ASP A 105 7.14 4.05 16.00
CA ASP A 105 6.96 2.68 15.52
C ASP A 105 7.49 1.67 16.53
N TYR A 106 6.72 0.61 16.75
CA TYR A 106 6.98 -0.37 17.79
C TYR A 106 8.24 -1.22 17.54
N GLU A 107 8.68 -1.30 16.28
CA GLU A 107 9.87 -2.06 15.88
C GLU A 107 10.92 -1.18 15.22
N LEU A 108 10.58 -0.48 14.15
CA LEU A 108 11.53 0.28 13.33
C LEU A 108 12.02 1.56 14.02
N GLY A 109 11.22 2.12 14.93
CA GLY A 109 11.56 3.35 15.65
C GLY A 109 12.85 3.22 16.46
N LYS A 110 13.12 2.06 17.05
CA LYS A 110 14.35 1.78 17.82
C LYS A 110 15.64 1.77 16.97
N TYR A 111 15.51 1.54 15.67
CA TYR A 111 16.64 1.55 14.72
C TYR A 111 16.86 2.92 14.06
N GLY A 112 16.09 3.94 14.44
CA GLY A 112 16.19 5.28 13.84
C GLY A 112 15.71 5.34 12.39
N VAL A 113 14.92 4.37 11.95
CA VAL A 113 14.31 4.36 10.62
C VAL A 113 13.17 5.37 10.61
N THR A 114 13.37 6.49 9.92
CA THR A 114 12.47 7.65 10.00
C THR A 114 12.13 8.21 8.62
N PHE A 115 11.10 9.03 8.59
CA PHE A 115 10.65 9.80 7.43
C PHE A 115 10.24 11.22 7.87
N LYS A 116 10.00 12.12 6.93
CA LYS A 116 9.55 13.49 7.26
C LYS A 116 8.17 13.45 7.92
N PRO A 117 8.00 13.96 9.16
CA PRO A 117 6.73 13.96 9.86
C PRO A 117 5.62 14.64 9.05
N LEU A 118 4.42 14.07 9.12
CA LEU A 118 3.24 14.58 8.44
C LEU A 118 2.01 14.59 9.37
N THR A 119 1.17 15.60 9.17
CA THR A 119 -0.16 15.63 9.76
C THR A 119 -1.17 15.31 8.66
N PRO A 120 -2.00 14.26 8.81
CA PRO A 120 -3.05 13.95 7.85
C PRO A 120 -4.14 15.03 7.84
N ASP A 121 -4.77 15.22 6.69
CA ASP A 121 -5.94 16.10 6.56
C ASP A 121 -7.23 15.35 6.95
N PHE A 122 -7.30 14.05 6.71
CA PHE A 122 -8.48 13.21 6.98
C PHE A 122 -8.10 11.87 7.60
N LEU A 123 -8.86 11.46 8.60
CA LEU A 123 -8.71 10.19 9.29
C LEU A 123 -9.81 9.23 8.85
N LEU A 124 -9.43 7.99 8.57
CA LEU A 124 -10.35 6.95 8.15
C LEU A 124 -10.37 5.82 9.19
N LYS A 125 -11.52 5.20 9.31
CA LYS A 125 -11.74 3.92 10.00
C LYS A 125 -11.98 2.82 8.98
N ASN A 126 -12.06 1.59 9.45
CA ASN A 126 -12.46 0.47 8.60
C ASN A 126 -13.73 0.79 7.80
N ASN A 127 -13.73 0.48 6.51
CA ASN A 127 -14.75 0.83 5.52
C ASN A 127 -14.88 2.35 5.22
N GLY A 128 -13.95 3.17 5.71
CA GLY A 128 -13.83 4.58 5.36
C GLY A 128 -13.60 4.77 3.86
N LYS A 129 -14.15 5.84 3.29
CA LYS A 129 -14.15 6.06 1.84
C LYS A 129 -13.37 7.30 1.44
N ILE A 130 -12.55 7.15 0.40
CA ILE A 130 -11.86 8.23 -0.30
C ILE A 130 -12.54 8.40 -1.65
N LYS A 131 -13.21 9.53 -1.86
CA LYS A 131 -13.92 9.82 -3.11
C LYS A 131 -13.25 10.94 -3.88
N LEU A 132 -12.93 10.69 -5.14
CA LEU A 132 -12.47 11.71 -6.08
C LEU A 132 -13.11 11.46 -7.45
N GLY A 133 -13.85 12.44 -7.93
CA GLY A 133 -14.54 12.33 -9.22
C GLY A 133 -15.45 11.10 -9.28
N ASN A 134 -15.21 10.26 -10.27
CA ASN A 134 -15.96 9.03 -10.55
C ASN A 134 -15.42 7.78 -9.83
N THR A 135 -14.44 7.91 -8.96
CA THR A 135 -13.83 6.78 -8.25
C THR A 135 -14.00 6.92 -6.74
N THR A 136 -14.25 5.79 -6.08
CA THR A 136 -14.32 5.69 -4.62
C THR A 136 -13.48 4.51 -4.17
N LEU A 137 -12.41 4.78 -3.41
CA LEU A 137 -11.64 3.75 -2.72
C LEU A 137 -12.28 3.49 -1.36
N THR A 138 -12.39 2.24 -0.95
CA THR A 138 -12.78 1.84 0.40
C THR A 138 -11.55 1.31 1.12
N LEU A 139 -11.23 1.90 2.27
CA LEU A 139 -10.17 1.44 3.15
C LEU A 139 -10.65 0.20 3.91
N LEU A 140 -9.84 -0.85 3.92
CA LEU A 140 -10.00 -2.06 4.71
C LEU A 140 -8.90 -2.06 5.77
N HIS A 141 -9.26 -1.92 7.04
CA HIS A 141 -8.32 -1.91 8.16
C HIS A 141 -7.76 -3.31 8.37
N HIS A 142 -6.46 -3.48 8.19
CA HIS A 142 -5.72 -4.73 8.27
C HIS A 142 -4.50 -4.55 9.19
N PRO A 143 -4.71 -4.35 10.52
CA PRO A 143 -3.65 -4.06 11.47
C PRO A 143 -2.74 -5.26 11.74
N GLY A 144 -1.58 -5.01 12.32
CA GLY A 144 -0.56 -6.00 12.68
C GLY A 144 0.82 -5.56 12.23
N HIS A 145 1.03 -5.37 10.94
CA HIS A 145 2.29 -4.88 10.39
C HIS A 145 2.60 -3.43 10.85
N THR A 146 1.61 -2.54 10.79
CA THR A 146 1.48 -1.34 11.63
C THR A 146 0.11 -1.36 12.30
N LYS A 147 -0.13 -0.45 13.25
CA LYS A 147 -1.44 -0.34 13.90
C LYS A 147 -2.54 0.09 12.93
N GLY A 148 -2.20 0.90 11.93
CA GLY A 148 -3.11 1.41 10.89
C GLY A 148 -2.86 0.83 9.51
N SER A 149 -2.15 -0.29 9.40
CA SER A 149 -2.03 -1.01 8.12
C SER A 149 -3.38 -1.24 7.49
N CYS A 150 -3.49 -0.98 6.20
CA CYS A 150 -4.76 -1.08 5.49
C CYS A 150 -4.57 -1.48 4.02
N SER A 151 -5.62 -2.04 3.46
CA SER A 151 -5.74 -2.30 2.02
C SER A 151 -6.80 -1.39 1.43
N PHE A 152 -6.81 -1.24 0.11
CA PHE A 152 -7.84 -0.48 -0.58
C PHE A 152 -8.58 -1.38 -1.57
N ILE A 153 -9.90 -1.25 -1.61
CA ILE A 153 -10.73 -1.92 -2.60
C ILE A 153 -11.60 -0.90 -3.33
N PHE A 154 -11.73 -1.05 -4.66
CA PHE A 154 -12.55 -0.17 -5.49
C PHE A 154 -12.97 -0.85 -6.78
N GLU A 155 -13.95 -0.27 -7.46
CA GLU A 155 -14.38 -0.70 -8.78
C GLU A 155 -13.80 0.17 -9.87
N THR A 156 -13.40 -0.44 -10.97
CA THR A 156 -12.98 0.21 -12.21
C THR A 156 -13.51 -0.53 -13.42
N LYS A 157 -13.30 0.04 -14.61
CA LYS A 157 -13.69 -0.60 -15.87
C LYS A 157 -12.75 -0.21 -17.01
N ASP A 158 -12.65 -1.10 -17.98
CA ASP A 158 -12.08 -0.85 -19.30
C ASP A 158 -13.06 -1.28 -20.41
N GLU A 159 -12.56 -1.43 -21.63
CA GLU A 159 -13.33 -1.91 -22.77
C GLU A 159 -13.80 -3.38 -22.63
N ASN A 160 -13.09 -4.17 -21.83
CA ASN A 160 -13.37 -5.60 -21.63
C ASN A 160 -14.36 -5.88 -20.48
N GLY A 161 -14.59 -4.89 -19.60
CA GLY A 161 -15.54 -5.09 -18.50
C GLY A 161 -15.30 -4.23 -17.26
N LYS A 162 -15.97 -4.65 -16.18
CA LYS A 162 -15.80 -4.08 -14.85
C LYS A 162 -14.94 -5.00 -13.99
N TYR A 163 -14.16 -4.40 -13.12
CA TYR A 163 -13.24 -5.11 -12.23
C TYR A 163 -13.33 -4.53 -10.82
N LYS A 164 -13.37 -5.40 -9.85
CA LYS A 164 -13.16 -5.09 -8.44
C LYS A 164 -11.68 -5.28 -8.13
N VAL A 165 -11.01 -4.21 -7.78
CA VAL A 165 -9.55 -4.17 -7.60
C VAL A 165 -9.20 -4.11 -6.11
N LEU A 166 -8.29 -4.97 -5.69
CA LEU A 166 -7.68 -4.96 -4.36
C LEU A 166 -6.22 -4.47 -4.47
N ILE A 167 -5.89 -3.41 -3.72
CA ILE A 167 -4.51 -3.04 -3.41
C ILE A 167 -4.25 -3.54 -1.99
N ALA A 168 -3.58 -4.67 -1.89
CA ALA A 168 -3.37 -5.38 -0.63
C ALA A 168 -2.15 -4.85 0.12
N ASN A 169 -2.27 -4.70 1.43
CA ASN A 169 -1.13 -4.65 2.33
C ASN A 169 -0.94 -6.03 2.95
N MET A 170 0.04 -6.79 2.47
CA MET A 170 0.28 -8.15 2.93
C MET A 170 0.90 -8.12 4.34
N PRO A 171 0.32 -8.84 5.32
CA PRO A 171 0.64 -8.69 6.73
C PRO A 171 1.92 -9.47 7.15
N SER A 172 3.08 -9.09 6.59
CA SER A 172 4.36 -9.68 6.98
C SER A 172 4.75 -9.29 8.41
N ILE A 173 5.33 -10.24 9.15
CA ILE A 173 5.82 -10.03 10.52
C ILE A 173 7.24 -9.50 10.44
N ILE A 174 7.51 -8.36 11.12
CA ILE A 174 8.82 -7.68 11.10
C ILE A 174 9.62 -7.82 12.39
N ILE A 175 9.07 -8.51 13.40
CA ILE A 175 9.75 -8.75 14.69
C ILE A 175 10.41 -10.13 14.71
N ASP A 176 11.57 -10.21 15.33
CA ASP A 176 12.31 -11.46 15.58
C ASP A 176 12.08 -12.07 16.99
N HIS A 177 11.49 -11.30 17.91
CA HIS A 177 11.16 -11.65 19.29
C HIS A 177 9.66 -11.96 19.46
N LYS A 178 9.22 -12.39 20.66
CA LYS A 178 7.84 -12.77 20.93
C LYS A 178 6.87 -11.58 20.79
N PHE A 179 5.62 -11.84 20.38
CA PHE A 179 4.57 -10.81 20.39
C PHE A 179 4.34 -10.21 21.77
N SER A 180 4.41 -11.04 22.82
CA SER A 180 4.26 -10.61 24.22
C SER A 180 5.34 -9.61 24.67
N ASP A 181 6.47 -9.54 23.99
CA ASP A 181 7.56 -8.61 24.28
C ASP A 181 7.33 -7.22 23.67
N VAL A 182 6.40 -7.09 22.70
CA VAL A 182 6.08 -5.83 22.02
C VAL A 182 5.17 -4.95 22.89
N LYS A 183 5.73 -4.36 23.94
CA LYS A 183 4.95 -3.55 24.92
C LYS A 183 4.27 -2.33 24.30
N ALA A 184 4.86 -1.74 23.23
CA ALA A 184 4.31 -0.59 22.52
C ALA A 184 3.10 -0.96 21.63
N TYR A 185 2.87 -2.26 21.38
CA TYR A 185 1.75 -2.75 20.58
C TYR A 185 1.16 -4.06 21.19
N PRO A 186 0.52 -3.98 22.35
CA PRO A 186 0.09 -5.17 23.11
C PRO A 186 -1.02 -6.00 22.43
N THR A 187 -1.68 -5.46 21.40
CA THR A 187 -2.71 -6.18 20.62
C THR A 187 -2.16 -6.82 19.35
N ILE A 188 -0.88 -6.69 19.04
CA ILE A 188 -0.24 -7.07 17.78
C ILE A 188 -0.62 -8.50 17.33
N GLN A 189 -0.56 -9.48 18.20
CA GLN A 189 -0.90 -10.87 17.88
C GLN A 189 -2.38 -11.01 17.47
N LYS A 190 -3.30 -10.34 18.18
CA LYS A 190 -4.73 -10.38 17.87
C LYS A 190 -5.02 -9.66 16.55
N ASP A 191 -4.29 -8.60 16.28
CA ASP A 191 -4.47 -7.79 15.08
C ASP A 191 -3.98 -8.53 13.83
N TYR A 192 -2.87 -9.27 13.91
CA TYR A 192 -2.47 -10.19 12.83
C TYR A 192 -3.51 -11.28 12.59
N ALA A 193 -4.03 -11.93 13.67
CA ALA A 193 -5.08 -12.94 13.53
C ALA A 193 -6.33 -12.38 12.84
N TYR A 194 -6.79 -11.20 13.28
CA TYR A 194 -7.92 -10.51 12.67
C TYR A 194 -7.68 -10.24 11.18
N THR A 195 -6.51 -9.69 10.84
CA THR A 195 -6.16 -9.33 9.47
C THR A 195 -6.13 -10.54 8.54
N LEU A 196 -5.48 -11.64 8.96
CA LEU A 196 -5.43 -12.87 8.19
C LEU A 196 -6.84 -13.42 7.92
N GLU A 197 -7.71 -13.44 8.93
CA GLU A 197 -9.09 -13.90 8.77
C GLU A 197 -9.95 -12.94 7.92
N ALA A 198 -9.72 -11.64 8.01
CA ALA A 198 -10.40 -10.65 7.18
C ALA A 198 -10.00 -10.77 5.70
N MET A 199 -8.69 -10.91 5.44
CA MET A 199 -8.15 -11.00 4.10
C MET A 199 -8.56 -12.28 3.36
N LYS A 200 -8.77 -13.40 4.05
CA LYS A 200 -9.31 -14.65 3.46
C LYS A 200 -10.71 -14.49 2.88
N LYS A 201 -11.49 -13.54 3.37
CA LYS A 201 -12.89 -13.32 2.99
C LYS A 201 -13.07 -12.29 1.88
N LEU A 202 -11.96 -11.70 1.40
CA LEU A 202 -12.03 -10.68 0.37
C LEU A 202 -12.45 -11.26 -0.98
N ASP A 203 -13.37 -10.56 -1.63
CA ASP A 203 -13.75 -10.81 -3.01
C ASP A 203 -13.25 -9.68 -3.89
N PHE A 204 -12.55 -10.04 -4.97
CA PHE A 204 -11.96 -9.12 -5.95
C PHE A 204 -11.70 -9.86 -7.26
N ASP A 205 -11.50 -9.14 -8.35
CA ASP A 205 -11.12 -9.70 -9.64
C ASP A 205 -9.61 -9.56 -9.89
N VAL A 206 -9.07 -8.39 -9.56
CA VAL A 206 -7.66 -8.01 -9.77
C VAL A 206 -7.04 -7.66 -8.43
N TRP A 207 -5.79 -8.10 -8.21
CA TRP A 207 -5.04 -7.71 -7.03
C TRP A 207 -3.61 -7.31 -7.34
N VAL A 208 -3.13 -6.38 -6.55
CA VAL A 208 -1.74 -5.94 -6.46
C VAL A 208 -1.40 -5.71 -4.99
N ALA A 209 -0.12 -5.55 -4.65
CA ALA A 209 0.31 -5.39 -3.27
C ALA A 209 1.27 -4.21 -3.08
N SER A 210 1.62 -3.93 -1.83
CA SER A 210 2.48 -2.81 -1.45
C SER A 210 3.94 -2.96 -1.91
N HIS A 211 4.39 -4.22 -2.19
CA HIS A 211 5.66 -4.52 -2.83
C HIS A 211 5.45 -5.35 -4.09
N ALA A 212 6.22 -5.07 -5.15
CA ALA A 212 6.14 -5.79 -6.42
C ALA A 212 6.46 -7.29 -6.26
N SER A 213 7.38 -7.64 -5.37
CA SER A 213 7.74 -9.01 -5.02
C SER A 213 6.58 -9.79 -4.38
N GLN A 214 5.68 -9.12 -3.63
CA GLN A 214 4.56 -9.78 -2.96
C GLN A 214 3.53 -10.37 -3.92
N PHE A 215 3.40 -9.81 -5.13
CA PHE A 215 2.48 -10.31 -6.16
C PHE A 215 3.18 -10.79 -7.44
N ASP A 216 4.46 -11.12 -7.33
CA ASP A 216 5.30 -11.66 -8.42
C ASP A 216 5.31 -10.79 -9.69
N LEU A 217 5.28 -9.46 -9.56
CA LEU A 217 5.20 -8.53 -10.68
C LEU A 217 6.21 -8.85 -11.79
N HIS A 218 7.49 -8.99 -11.43
CA HIS A 218 8.58 -9.18 -12.39
C HIS A 218 8.64 -10.58 -13.02
N LYS A 219 7.93 -11.56 -12.44
CA LYS A 219 7.71 -12.87 -13.05
C LYS A 219 6.56 -12.83 -14.04
N LYS A 220 5.50 -12.06 -13.71
CA LYS A 220 4.26 -11.96 -14.49
C LYS A 220 4.38 -11.01 -15.66
N ARG A 221 5.19 -9.95 -15.55
CA ARG A 221 5.23 -8.87 -16.52
C ARG A 221 6.66 -8.38 -16.81
N LYS A 222 6.93 -8.18 -18.11
CA LYS A 222 8.13 -7.50 -18.62
C LYS A 222 7.78 -6.07 -19.03
N GLU A 223 8.78 -5.19 -19.10
CA GLU A 223 8.60 -3.78 -19.47
C GLU A 223 7.95 -3.62 -20.86
N SER A 224 8.31 -4.50 -21.80
CA SER A 224 7.80 -4.49 -23.19
C SER A 224 6.38 -5.04 -23.34
N ASP A 225 5.78 -5.60 -22.29
CA ASP A 225 4.48 -6.25 -22.42
C ASP A 225 3.37 -5.22 -22.64
N ALA A 226 2.46 -5.54 -23.55
CA ALA A 226 1.25 -4.78 -23.78
C ALA A 226 0.31 -4.84 -22.57
N TYR A 227 -0.71 -3.98 -22.57
CA TYR A 227 -1.76 -4.00 -21.56
C TYR A 227 -2.44 -5.37 -21.50
N ASN A 228 -2.42 -5.97 -20.31
CA ASN A 228 -3.06 -7.26 -20.05
C ASN A 228 -3.46 -7.38 -18.57
N PRO A 229 -4.70 -7.01 -18.18
CA PRO A 229 -5.15 -7.07 -16.81
C PRO A 229 -5.26 -8.51 -16.27
N LYS A 230 -5.34 -9.54 -17.14
CA LYS A 230 -5.41 -10.94 -16.72
C LYS A 230 -4.18 -11.38 -15.92
N LEU A 231 -3.02 -10.73 -16.12
CA LEU A 231 -1.80 -10.99 -15.32
C LEU A 231 -2.00 -10.73 -13.81
N PHE A 232 -2.97 -9.89 -13.46
CA PHE A 232 -3.27 -9.47 -12.09
C PHE A 232 -4.56 -10.11 -11.55
N MET A 233 -5.19 -11.03 -12.30
CA MET A 233 -6.40 -11.77 -11.91
C MET A 233 -6.07 -13.12 -11.26
N ASP A 234 -4.92 -13.23 -10.65
CA ASP A 234 -4.34 -14.44 -10.08
C ASP A 234 -4.73 -14.58 -8.60
N LYS A 235 -5.98 -14.95 -8.33
CA LYS A 235 -6.49 -15.19 -6.97
C LYS A 235 -5.76 -16.35 -6.29
N GLU A 236 -5.33 -17.36 -7.02
CA GLU A 236 -4.61 -18.50 -6.47
C GLU A 236 -3.28 -18.06 -5.82
N ASN A 237 -2.52 -17.21 -6.51
CA ASN A 237 -1.30 -16.64 -5.95
C ASN A 237 -1.57 -15.77 -4.71
N TYR A 238 -2.65 -14.98 -4.71
CA TYR A 238 -3.04 -14.22 -3.52
C TYR A 238 -3.25 -15.12 -2.30
N PHE A 239 -4.07 -16.16 -2.44
CA PHE A 239 -4.36 -17.06 -1.33
C PHE A 239 -3.16 -17.89 -0.91
N LYS A 240 -2.28 -18.26 -1.85
CA LYS A 240 -1.00 -18.91 -1.54
C LYS A 240 -0.12 -17.99 -0.67
N ARG A 241 0.08 -16.73 -1.09
CA ARG A 241 0.86 -15.75 -0.33
C ARG A 241 0.28 -15.49 1.06
N LEU A 242 -1.05 -15.39 1.14
CA LEU A 242 -1.73 -15.22 2.42
C LEU A 242 -1.55 -16.44 3.32
N LYS A 243 -1.56 -17.64 2.76
CA LYS A 243 -1.31 -18.89 3.49
C LYS A 243 0.13 -18.96 4.01
N ASP A 244 1.11 -18.58 3.19
CA ASP A 244 2.51 -18.53 3.63
C ASP A 244 2.67 -17.59 4.85
N LEU A 245 2.05 -16.40 4.82
CA LEU A 245 2.06 -15.45 5.93
C LEU A 245 1.27 -15.94 7.16
N GLU A 246 0.22 -16.72 6.96
CA GLU A 246 -0.49 -17.38 8.07
C GLU A 246 0.38 -18.43 8.73
N ASP A 247 1.15 -19.20 7.96
CA ASP A 247 2.06 -20.21 8.51
C ASP A 247 3.17 -19.54 9.34
N ASP A 248 3.74 -18.43 8.86
CA ASP A 248 4.70 -17.61 9.61
C ASP A 248 4.07 -17.11 10.93
N TYR A 249 2.83 -16.62 10.87
CA TYR A 249 2.10 -16.18 12.06
C TYR A 249 1.89 -17.32 13.07
N LEU A 250 1.45 -18.50 12.61
CA LEU A 250 1.21 -19.65 13.47
C LEU A 250 2.51 -20.19 14.08
N GLU A 251 3.62 -20.13 13.35
CA GLU A 251 4.93 -20.47 13.90
C GLU A 251 5.32 -19.49 15.00
N LYS A 252 5.14 -18.18 14.77
CA LYS A 252 5.41 -17.14 15.75
C LYS A 252 4.55 -17.29 17.02
N VAL A 253 3.27 -17.63 16.88
CA VAL A 253 2.39 -17.92 18.03
C VAL A 253 2.85 -19.12 18.84
N LYS A 254 3.41 -20.16 18.20
CA LYS A 254 3.96 -21.32 18.95
C LYS A 254 5.17 -20.95 19.79
N GLU A 255 5.93 -19.93 19.42
CA GLU A 255 7.06 -19.42 20.21
C GLU A 255 6.59 -18.80 21.53
N GLU A 256 5.36 -18.23 21.59
CA GLU A 256 4.80 -17.66 22.82
C GLU A 256 4.65 -18.68 23.95
N SER A 257 4.48 -19.96 23.58
CA SER A 257 4.24 -21.07 24.53
C SER A 257 5.53 -21.72 25.04
N LYS A 258 6.67 -21.32 24.52
CA LYS A 258 8.00 -21.78 24.95
C LYS A 258 8.64 -20.78 25.91
#